data_32b20d8d7488ccc8ca5461dd94f288c9
#
_entry.id   32b20d8d7488ccc8ca5461dd94f288c9
#
_cell.length_a   1.000
_cell.length_b   1.000
_cell.length_c   1.000
_cell.angle_alpha   90.00
_cell.angle_beta   90.00
_cell.angle_gamma   90.00
#
_symmetry.space_group_name_H-M   'P 1'
#
loop_
_entity.id
_entity.type
_entity.pdbx_description
1 polymer ?
#
loop_
_entity_poly.entity_id
_entity_poly.type
_entity_poly.pdbx_seq_one_letter_code
_entity_poly.pdbx_strand_id
1 'polypeptide(L)'
;MAAHYGATFDKRTGKKLGNPVNFKNIKALQPLLRKGLKEYYYGFLKDNGETPSPAAIQEYMNDLFIGNGVIPKPSITPCLVEKGVEIIYGQYEIAPYMHGMPTFTIPYSKIGKYLTPEARRLAGLGD
;
A
#
# COMPACT_ATOMS: atom_id res chain seq x y z
N MET A 1 -14.79 -10.23 2.34
CA MET A 1 -14.19 -9.25 3.25
C MET A 1 -12.72 -9.60 3.50
N ALA A 2 -11.87 -8.68 3.30
CA ALA A 2 -10.45 -8.90 3.54
C ALA A 2 -10.12 -8.70 5.02
N ALA A 3 -9.42 -9.65 5.59
CA ALA A 3 -8.91 -9.50 6.94
C ALA A 3 -7.56 -8.79 6.85
N HIS A 4 -7.39 -7.74 7.63
CA HIS A 4 -6.18 -6.93 7.59
C HIS A 4 -5.17 -7.41 8.63
N TYR A 5 -4.67 -8.62 8.43
CA TYR A 5 -3.71 -9.21 9.38
C TYR A 5 -2.27 -9.02 8.97
N GLY A 6 -2.02 -8.38 7.83
CA GLY A 6 -0.66 -8.18 7.36
C GLY A 6 0.06 -9.47 6.98
N ALA A 7 -0.67 -10.52 6.64
CA ALA A 7 -0.09 -11.81 6.27
C ALA A 7 -0.85 -12.43 5.11
N THR A 8 -0.10 -13.01 4.18
CA THR A 8 -0.67 -13.71 3.03
C THR A 8 -0.32 -15.19 3.17
N PHE A 9 -1.31 -16.06 2.97
CA PHE A 9 -1.15 -17.51 3.08
C PHE A 9 -1.41 -18.17 1.73
N ASP A 10 -0.65 -19.23 1.45
CA ASP A 10 -0.92 -20.10 0.31
C ASP A 10 -2.07 -21.02 0.69
N LYS A 11 -3.20 -20.91 -0.01
CA LYS A 11 -4.41 -21.67 0.30
C LYS A 11 -4.22 -23.18 0.09
N ARG A 12 -3.31 -23.58 -0.80
CA ARG A 12 -3.08 -25.01 -1.09
C ARG A 12 -2.31 -25.70 0.01
N THR A 13 -1.36 -25.01 0.60
CA THR A 13 -0.46 -25.58 1.60
C THR A 13 -0.70 -25.07 3.00
N GLY A 14 -1.48 -23.99 3.13
CA GLY A 14 -1.65 -23.32 4.42
C GLY A 14 -0.40 -22.62 4.91
N LYS A 15 0.63 -22.60 4.09
CA LYS A 15 1.92 -22.01 4.47
C LYS A 15 1.85 -20.50 4.36
N LYS A 16 2.35 -19.82 5.40
CA LYS A 16 2.44 -18.37 5.40
C LYS A 16 3.49 -17.94 4.38
N LEU A 17 3.09 -17.07 3.47
CA LEU A 17 4.02 -16.46 2.53
C LEU A 17 4.80 -15.36 3.22
N GLY A 18 5.99 -15.07 2.73
CA GLY A 18 6.71 -13.88 3.11
C GLY A 18 6.07 -12.66 2.47
N ASN A 19 6.80 -11.54 2.45
CA ASN A 19 6.32 -10.31 1.82
C ASN A 19 6.09 -10.58 0.32
N PRO A 20 4.87 -10.39 -0.20
CA PRO A 20 4.59 -10.67 -1.61
C PRO A 20 5.21 -9.65 -2.55
N VAL A 21 5.64 -8.49 -2.06
CA VAL A 21 6.21 -7.43 -2.88
C VAL A 21 7.72 -7.36 -2.67
N ASN A 22 8.46 -7.28 -3.77
CA ASN A 22 9.90 -7.09 -3.71
C ASN A 22 10.21 -5.60 -3.61
N PHE A 23 10.57 -5.15 -2.42
CA PHE A 23 10.87 -3.74 -2.17
C PHE A 23 12.34 -3.35 -2.41
N LYS A 24 13.16 -4.24 -2.98
CA LYS A 24 14.56 -3.90 -3.26
C LYS A 24 14.68 -2.67 -4.13
N ASN A 25 13.75 -2.48 -5.06
CA ASN A 25 13.74 -1.31 -5.93
C ASN A 25 12.67 -0.33 -5.45
N ILE A 26 12.84 0.15 -4.23
CA ILE A 26 11.87 1.06 -3.60
C ILE A 26 11.69 2.35 -4.40
N LYS A 27 12.74 2.80 -5.10
CA LYS A 27 12.64 4.02 -5.91
C LYS A 27 11.69 3.85 -7.09
N ALA A 28 11.70 2.67 -7.72
CA ALA A 28 10.79 2.39 -8.83
C ALA A 28 9.33 2.30 -8.35
N LEU A 29 9.13 1.95 -7.08
CA LEU A 29 7.80 1.86 -6.50
C LEU A 29 7.23 3.19 -6.03
N GLN A 30 8.06 4.24 -5.96
CA GLN A 30 7.61 5.53 -5.44
C GLN A 30 6.36 6.08 -6.13
N PRO A 31 6.26 6.08 -7.47
CA PRO A 31 5.05 6.60 -8.11
C PRO A 31 3.78 5.85 -7.68
N LEU A 32 3.89 4.53 -7.50
CA LEU A 32 2.76 3.71 -7.07
C LEU A 32 2.37 4.02 -5.63
N LEU A 33 3.36 4.14 -4.76
CA LEU A 33 3.10 4.45 -3.35
C LEU A 33 2.53 5.87 -3.21
N ARG A 34 3.05 6.84 -3.95
CA ARG A 34 2.54 8.22 -3.91
C ARG A 34 1.10 8.29 -4.38
N LYS A 35 0.80 7.62 -5.49
CA LYS A 35 -0.56 7.61 -6.02
C LYS A 35 -1.52 6.98 -5.02
N GLY A 36 -1.11 5.87 -4.41
CA GLY A 36 -1.93 5.20 -3.41
C GLY A 36 -2.21 6.07 -2.20
N LEU A 37 -1.18 6.76 -1.70
CA LEU A 37 -1.35 7.67 -0.57
C LEU A 37 -2.27 8.84 -0.92
N LYS A 38 -2.16 9.38 -2.13
CA LYS A 38 -3.05 10.45 -2.57
C LYS A 38 -4.49 9.97 -2.64
N GLU A 39 -4.71 8.74 -3.09
CA GLU A 39 -6.05 8.14 -3.12
C GLU A 39 -6.59 7.97 -1.69
N TYR A 40 -5.73 7.54 -0.78
CA TYR A 40 -6.12 7.44 0.62
C TYR A 40 -6.58 8.79 1.17
N TYR A 41 -5.80 9.84 0.94
CA TYR A 41 -6.15 11.16 1.44
C TYR A 41 -7.37 11.75 0.75
N TYR A 42 -7.59 11.40 -0.51
CA TYR A 42 -8.82 11.80 -1.20
C TYR A 42 -10.03 11.28 -0.44
N GLY A 43 -10.05 9.99 -0.12
CA GLY A 43 -11.13 9.40 0.66
C GLY A 43 -11.20 9.94 2.08
N PHE A 44 -10.04 10.15 2.70
CA PHE A 44 -9.95 10.69 4.05
C PHE A 44 -10.62 12.07 4.14
N LEU A 45 -10.31 12.95 3.19
CA LEU A 45 -10.90 14.28 3.17
C LEU A 45 -12.41 14.23 2.92
N LYS A 46 -12.85 13.38 1.99
CA LYS A 46 -14.27 13.21 1.72
C LYS A 46 -15.01 12.73 2.96
N ASP A 47 -14.46 11.74 3.65
CA ASP A 47 -15.08 11.17 4.83
C ASP A 47 -15.18 12.19 5.97
N ASN A 48 -14.29 13.16 5.99
CA ASN A 48 -14.30 14.22 7.00
C ASN A 48 -15.11 15.45 6.57
N GLY A 49 -15.83 15.35 5.45
CA GLY A 49 -16.67 16.45 4.97
C GLY A 49 -15.90 17.57 4.31
N GLU A 50 -14.65 17.33 3.91
CA GLU A 50 -13.83 18.33 3.25
C GLU A 50 -13.76 18.08 1.75
N THR A 51 -13.46 19.14 0.99
CA THR A 51 -13.30 19.01 -0.46
C THR A 51 -11.91 18.46 -0.77
N PRO A 52 -11.80 17.29 -1.42
CA PRO A 52 -10.50 16.68 -1.71
C PRO A 52 -9.85 17.31 -2.96
N SER A 53 -9.41 18.55 -2.84
CA SER A 53 -8.71 19.23 -3.92
C SER A 53 -7.25 18.75 -3.99
N PRO A 54 -6.58 18.87 -5.16
CA PRO A 54 -5.17 18.54 -5.25
C PRO A 54 -4.30 19.30 -4.24
N ALA A 55 -4.62 20.56 -3.97
CA ALA A 55 -3.87 21.36 -3.00
C ALA A 55 -4.04 20.81 -1.59
N ALA A 56 -5.26 20.45 -1.19
CA ALA A 56 -5.51 19.90 0.14
C ALA A 56 -4.81 18.56 0.31
N ILE A 57 -4.86 17.71 -0.70
CA ILE A 57 -4.17 16.41 -0.67
C ILE A 57 -2.67 16.62 -0.52
N GLN A 58 -2.11 17.58 -1.25
CA GLN A 58 -0.67 17.85 -1.19
C GLN A 58 -0.26 18.34 0.21
N GLU A 59 -1.09 19.10 0.89
CA GLU A 59 -0.80 19.53 2.25
C GLU A 59 -0.64 18.33 3.18
N TYR A 60 -1.53 17.33 3.07
CA TYR A 60 -1.43 16.12 3.86
C TYR A 60 -0.19 15.32 3.49
N MET A 61 0.14 15.25 2.20
CA MET A 61 1.35 14.56 1.75
C MET A 61 2.62 15.22 2.31
N ASN A 62 2.60 16.55 2.47
CA ASN A 62 3.74 17.26 3.03
C ASN A 62 3.98 16.96 4.51
N ASP A 63 2.96 16.46 5.21
CA ASP A 63 3.06 16.12 6.63
C ASP A 63 3.62 14.73 6.88
N LEU A 64 3.89 13.96 5.81
CA LEU A 64 4.42 12.60 5.97
C LEU A 64 5.82 12.61 6.59
N PHE A 65 6.09 11.61 7.44
CA PHE A 65 7.39 11.45 8.11
C PHE A 65 8.39 10.75 7.18
N ILE A 66 8.80 11.42 6.11
CA ILE A 66 9.74 10.84 5.14
C ILE A 66 10.95 11.76 5.02
N GLY A 67 11.98 11.44 5.82
CA GLY A 67 13.11 12.34 6.02
C GLY A 67 13.91 12.67 4.76
N ASN A 68 13.95 11.75 3.78
CA ASN A 68 14.68 11.98 2.52
C ASN A 68 13.74 12.07 1.31
N GLY A 69 12.45 12.23 1.55
CA GLY A 69 11.46 12.30 0.49
C GLY A 69 11.12 10.96 -0.15
N VAL A 70 11.67 9.86 0.35
CA VAL A 70 11.39 8.52 -0.18
C VAL A 70 10.42 7.82 0.76
N ILE A 71 9.28 7.40 0.21
CA ILE A 71 8.27 6.67 0.98
C ILE A 71 8.83 5.27 1.27
N PRO A 72 8.94 4.88 2.56
CA PRO A 72 9.53 3.58 2.90
C PRO A 72 8.55 2.44 2.63
N LYS A 73 9.07 1.22 2.63
CA LYS A 73 8.20 0.05 2.61
C LYS A 73 7.41 0.01 3.92
N PRO A 74 6.17 -0.50 3.91
CA PRO A 74 5.40 -0.60 5.15
C PRO A 74 5.98 -1.67 6.07
N SER A 75 5.85 -1.45 7.39
CA SER A 75 6.25 -2.46 8.38
C SER A 75 5.26 -3.61 8.42
N ILE A 76 4.00 -3.34 8.05
CA ILE A 76 2.97 -4.37 7.95
C ILE A 76 3.12 -5.07 6.61
N THR A 77 3.15 -6.41 6.62
CA THR A 77 3.27 -7.17 5.39
C THR A 77 2.08 -6.92 4.46
N PRO A 78 2.31 -6.51 3.20
CA PRO A 78 1.21 -6.30 2.27
C PRO A 78 0.41 -7.57 2.02
N CYS A 79 -0.87 -7.41 1.70
CA CYS A 79 -1.77 -8.53 1.45
C CYS A 79 -2.20 -8.57 0.00
N LEU A 80 -2.27 -9.78 -0.56
CA LEU A 80 -2.87 -9.97 -1.86
C LEU A 80 -4.39 -9.96 -1.68
N VAL A 81 -5.07 -9.08 -2.41
CA VAL A 81 -6.52 -9.03 -2.43
C VAL A 81 -7.00 -9.17 -3.87
N GLU A 82 -8.30 -9.23 -4.07
CA GLU A 82 -8.86 -9.50 -5.40
C GLU A 82 -8.36 -8.53 -6.48
N LYS A 83 -8.34 -7.25 -6.16
CA LYS A 83 -8.03 -6.22 -7.16
C LYS A 83 -6.55 -5.86 -7.24
N GLY A 84 -5.74 -6.28 -6.29
CA GLY A 84 -4.35 -5.91 -6.29
C GLY A 84 -3.66 -6.25 -4.99
N VAL A 85 -2.68 -5.42 -4.63
CA VAL A 85 -1.94 -5.58 -3.38
C VAL A 85 -2.36 -4.47 -2.43
N GLU A 86 -2.83 -4.84 -1.26
CA GLU A 86 -3.21 -3.88 -0.23
C GLU A 86 -1.99 -3.51 0.58
N ILE A 87 -1.66 -2.22 0.55
CA ILE A 87 -0.56 -1.64 1.31
C ILE A 87 -1.15 -0.95 2.54
N ILE A 88 -0.63 -1.28 3.71
CA ILE A 88 -1.10 -0.73 4.98
C ILE A 88 0.09 -0.18 5.76
N TYR A 89 0.03 1.10 6.06
CA TYR A 89 1.00 1.71 6.98
C TYR A 89 0.36 1.80 8.35
N GLY A 90 1.09 1.38 9.36
CA GLY A 90 0.59 1.42 10.73
C GLY A 90 0.30 2.84 11.18
N GLN A 91 -0.52 2.96 12.21
CA GLN A 91 -0.84 4.26 12.78
C GLN A 91 0.44 4.93 13.29
N TYR A 92 0.63 6.20 12.91
CA TYR A 92 1.81 6.99 13.29
C TYR A 92 3.12 6.48 12.69
N GLU A 93 3.05 5.57 11.71
CA GLU A 93 4.25 5.03 11.06
C GLU A 93 4.89 6.04 10.10
N ILE A 94 4.10 6.60 9.17
CA ILE A 94 4.59 7.57 8.19
C ILE A 94 3.82 8.89 8.21
N ALA A 95 2.81 9.01 9.06
CA ALA A 95 1.93 10.18 9.09
C ALA A 95 1.52 10.48 10.52
N PRO A 96 1.10 11.73 10.82
CA PRO A 96 0.60 12.08 12.15
C PRO A 96 -0.55 11.17 12.56
N TYR A 97 -0.69 10.96 13.87
CA TYR A 97 -1.70 10.09 14.43
C TYR A 97 -3.11 10.39 13.90
N MET A 98 -3.43 11.67 13.73
CA MET A 98 -4.74 12.10 13.26
C MET A 98 -5.06 11.69 11.83
N HIS A 99 -4.04 11.29 11.05
CA HIS A 99 -4.25 10.83 9.68
C HIS A 99 -4.68 9.36 9.61
N GLY A 100 -4.68 8.65 10.74
CA GLY A 100 -5.07 7.24 10.78
C GLY A 100 -4.00 6.32 10.21
N MET A 101 -4.45 5.19 9.67
CA MET A 101 -3.57 4.19 9.06
C MET A 101 -3.71 4.28 7.54
N PRO A 102 -2.77 4.93 6.85
CA PRO A 102 -2.84 5.00 5.40
C PRO A 102 -2.93 3.61 4.77
N THR A 103 -4.00 3.35 4.04
CA THR A 103 -4.29 2.06 3.44
C THR A 103 -4.78 2.27 2.02
N PHE A 104 -4.19 1.53 1.09
CA PHE A 104 -4.59 1.65 -0.32
C PHE A 104 -4.24 0.37 -1.06
N THR A 105 -4.88 0.16 -2.21
CA THR A 105 -4.65 -1.02 -3.04
C THR A 105 -4.00 -0.59 -4.35
N ILE A 106 -2.89 -1.25 -4.70
CA ILE A 106 -2.22 -1.03 -5.97
C ILE A 106 -2.65 -2.14 -6.93
N PRO A 107 -3.26 -1.79 -8.08
CA PRO A 107 -3.75 -2.81 -9.02
C PRO A 107 -2.64 -3.71 -9.52
N TYR A 108 -2.98 -4.98 -9.79
CA TYR A 108 -2.01 -5.93 -10.31
C TYR A 108 -1.40 -5.49 -11.63
N SER A 109 -2.14 -4.74 -12.44
CA SER A 109 -1.61 -4.20 -13.70
C SER A 109 -0.42 -3.27 -13.49
N LYS A 110 -0.30 -2.69 -12.29
CA LYS A 110 0.79 -1.75 -11.96
C LYS A 110 1.89 -2.40 -11.14
N ILE A 111 1.53 -3.23 -10.15
CA ILE A 111 2.50 -3.77 -9.21
C ILE A 111 2.96 -5.19 -9.55
N GLY A 112 2.29 -5.85 -10.51
CA GLY A 112 2.57 -7.26 -10.79
C GLY A 112 4.03 -7.59 -11.01
N LYS A 113 4.77 -6.73 -11.72
CA LYS A 113 6.18 -6.97 -12.02
C LYS A 113 7.09 -6.87 -10.79
N TYR A 114 6.58 -6.34 -9.68
CA TYR A 114 7.34 -6.21 -8.43
C TYR A 114 6.97 -7.29 -7.42
N LEU A 115 6.11 -8.22 -7.80
CA LEU A 115 5.72 -9.31 -6.92
C LEU A 115 6.74 -10.44 -6.99
N THR A 116 6.81 -11.21 -5.89
CA THR A 116 7.60 -12.44 -5.90
C THR A 116 6.95 -13.45 -6.84
N PRO A 117 7.70 -14.47 -7.33
CA PRO A 117 7.12 -15.50 -8.20
C PRO A 117 5.92 -16.20 -7.56
N GLU A 118 5.99 -16.51 -6.26
CA GLU A 118 4.87 -17.14 -5.56
C GLU A 118 3.64 -16.25 -5.55
N ALA A 119 3.83 -14.97 -5.26
CA ALA A 119 2.72 -14.02 -5.22
C ALA A 119 2.08 -13.87 -6.59
N ARG A 120 2.89 -13.83 -7.65
CA ARG A 120 2.36 -13.74 -9.03
C ARG A 120 1.49 -14.94 -9.35
N ARG A 121 1.93 -16.15 -8.97
CA ARG A 121 1.14 -17.36 -9.21
C ARG A 121 -0.19 -17.32 -8.45
N LEU A 122 -0.16 -16.91 -7.18
CA LEU A 122 -1.37 -16.82 -6.38
C LEU A 122 -2.34 -15.78 -6.91
N ALA A 123 -1.81 -14.71 -7.48
CA ALA A 123 -2.65 -13.65 -8.06
C ALA A 123 -3.14 -14.00 -9.46
N GLY A 124 -2.72 -15.14 -10.03
CA GLY A 124 -3.12 -15.54 -11.36
C GLY A 124 -2.40 -14.82 -12.48
N LEU A 125 -1.25 -14.24 -12.20
CA LEU A 125 -0.49 -13.47 -13.20
C LEU A 125 0.50 -14.32 -13.99
N GLY A 126 0.74 -15.54 -13.55
CA GLY A 126 1.74 -16.39 -14.18
C GLY A 126 3.16 -15.95 -13.83
N ASP A 127 4.11 -16.54 -14.52
CA ASP A 127 5.53 -16.27 -14.28
C ASP A 127 6.04 -15.09 -15.08
#